data_02ec2c393a2c81febfc1bd0ef4469e06
#
_entry.id   02ec2c393a2c81febfc1bd0ef4469e06
#
_cell.length_a   1.000
_cell.length_b   1.000
_cell.length_c   1.000
_cell.angle_alpha   90.00
_cell.angle_beta   90.00
_cell.angle_gamma   90.00
#
_symmetry.space_group_name_H-M   'P 1'
#
loop_
_entity.id
_entity.type
_entity.pdbx_description
1 polymer ?
#
loop_
_entity_poly.entity_id
_entity_poly.type
_entity_poly.pdbx_seq_one_letter_code
_entity_poly.pdbx_strand_id
1 'polypeptide(L)'
;MKKALSLILALVMVLALCACGAKPAEPAAPAAPAEPAEEASEGTVFNIYAWNEEFKGFFEKYYTVPEGVTVNWIITPSNDGAYQDKLDEALLNQANASADDKVDMFLAEADYILKYTNSDATQDITALGVTDFSNTYPYTVQAASDANGVVKGVSFQCCPSALIYRRSIALDVLGTDDPAEVQALLSDWDKFNAVAEQAAAKGYKMTASEAETYRVFSNNVSSPWVDENKNLQIDAQIQAWMAQAKDFTDKGYTQTCDIWSDECTAEMFKEGKTMCYFGPAWYFNFCMGNAQDAEKGCFGDWAICEGPAAHFWGGTWLLAPAGTDNPTMLSDIMDTFINNEEVCSALIENESQFTNNQAVNNKYAADPDYGNAFLGGQNDTAVFAELAKNIRFENQTIYDQLLNEGFQQYWREYCDGVVTEEEAMSNFYKYVNEKYPTIVTP
;
A
#
# COMPACT_ATOMS: atom_id res chain seq x y z
N MET A 1 24.22 -25.22 41.52
CA MET A 1 24.97 -24.09 40.94
C MET A 1 24.16 -22.80 40.80
N LYS A 2 22.84 -22.80 40.69
CA LYS A 2 22.00 -21.55 40.57
C LYS A 2 21.85 -20.76 41.89
N LYS A 3 22.06 -21.38 43.05
CA LYS A 3 21.93 -20.68 44.36
C LYS A 3 23.23 -19.99 44.84
N ALA A 4 24.37 -20.28 44.22
CA ALA A 4 25.65 -19.65 44.57
C ALA A 4 25.85 -18.31 43.82
N LEU A 5 25.22 -18.12 42.66
CA LEU A 5 25.34 -16.88 41.86
C LEU A 5 24.52 -15.72 42.46
N SER A 6 23.38 -16.03 43.11
CA SER A 6 22.54 -15.00 43.76
C SER A 6 23.16 -14.38 45.00
N LEU A 7 24.06 -15.11 45.70
CA LEU A 7 24.68 -14.62 46.90
C LEU A 7 25.88 -13.68 46.61
N ILE A 8 26.54 -13.87 45.47
CA ILE A 8 27.68 -13.03 45.05
C ILE A 8 27.17 -11.68 44.55
N LEU A 9 26.03 -11.59 43.91
CA LEU A 9 25.45 -10.31 43.44
C LEU A 9 24.91 -9.46 44.60
N ALA A 10 24.42 -10.08 45.68
CA ALA A 10 23.96 -9.36 46.88
C ALA A 10 25.13 -8.80 47.72
N LEU A 11 26.30 -9.42 47.71
CA LEU A 11 27.47 -8.98 48.47
C LEU A 11 28.19 -7.77 47.83
N VAL A 12 28.09 -7.59 46.52
CA VAL A 12 28.68 -6.45 45.80
C VAL A 12 27.89 -5.16 46.02
N MET A 13 26.58 -5.25 46.23
CA MET A 13 25.73 -4.04 46.49
C MET A 13 25.84 -3.52 47.92
N VAL A 14 26.26 -4.33 48.89
CA VAL A 14 26.40 -3.87 50.28
C VAL A 14 27.71 -3.16 50.55
N LEU A 15 28.76 -3.35 49.72
CA LEU A 15 30.07 -2.69 49.87
C LEU A 15 30.14 -1.29 49.23
N ALA A 16 29.13 -0.86 48.49
CA ALA A 16 29.07 0.47 47.87
C ALA A 16 28.45 1.58 48.77
N LEU A 17 27.97 1.25 49.96
CA LEU A 17 27.25 2.18 50.84
C LEU A 17 28.06 2.70 52.07
N CYS A 18 29.36 2.37 52.22
CA CYS A 18 30.12 2.74 53.40
C CYS A 18 31.32 3.69 53.14
N ALA A 19 31.29 4.53 52.10
CA ALA A 19 32.33 5.52 51.88
C ALA A 19 31.75 6.91 51.51
N CYS A 20 31.16 7.59 52.48
CA CYS A 20 30.90 9.03 52.41
C CYS A 20 31.18 9.71 53.73
N GLY A 21 32.43 10.06 53.92
CA GLY A 21 32.86 11.10 54.87
C GLY A 21 33.16 12.35 54.06
N ALA A 22 32.24 13.31 54.04
CA ALA A 22 32.37 14.53 53.25
C ALA A 22 33.23 15.58 53.94
N LYS A 23 34.22 16.12 53.21
CA LYS A 23 34.74 17.50 53.43
C LYS A 23 33.96 18.45 52.51
N PRO A 24 33.73 19.70 52.94
CA PRO A 24 33.01 20.67 52.05
C PRO A 24 33.87 21.00 50.85
N ALA A 25 33.27 20.91 49.67
CA ALA A 25 33.90 21.27 48.39
C ALA A 25 33.80 22.80 48.21
N GLU A 26 34.87 23.39 47.70
CA GLU A 26 34.91 24.76 47.16
C GLU A 26 33.95 24.87 45.95
N PRO A 27 33.40 26.07 45.65
CA PRO A 27 32.53 26.25 44.51
C PRO A 27 33.27 25.96 43.20
N ALA A 28 32.73 25.04 42.38
CA ALA A 28 33.26 24.76 41.06
C ALA A 28 33.10 26.00 40.16
N ALA A 29 34.16 26.31 39.43
CA ALA A 29 34.12 27.31 38.36
C ALA A 29 33.03 26.98 37.31
N PRO A 30 32.44 27.99 36.67
CA PRO A 30 31.43 27.73 35.62
C PRO A 30 32.03 26.83 34.53
N ALA A 31 31.33 25.77 34.17
CA ALA A 31 31.69 24.94 33.03
C ALA A 31 31.79 25.81 31.79
N ALA A 32 32.86 25.67 31.03
CA ALA A 32 32.96 26.25 29.69
C ALA A 32 31.76 25.83 28.86
N PRO A 33 31.25 26.71 27.95
CA PRO A 33 30.20 26.30 27.01
C PRO A 33 30.68 25.05 26.29
N ALA A 34 29.81 24.03 26.23
CA ALA A 34 30.04 22.87 25.37
C ALA A 34 30.27 23.39 23.95
N GLU A 35 31.39 22.98 23.34
CA GLU A 35 31.57 23.19 21.89
C GLU A 35 30.32 22.64 21.18
N PRO A 36 29.83 23.33 20.13
CA PRO A 36 28.77 22.78 19.31
C PRO A 36 29.22 21.38 18.85
N ALA A 37 28.37 20.38 19.02
CA ALA A 37 28.62 19.08 18.42
C ALA A 37 28.92 19.33 16.94
N GLU A 38 30.06 18.88 16.43
CA GLU A 38 30.31 18.85 14.99
C GLU A 38 29.10 18.16 14.37
N GLU A 39 28.41 18.84 13.44
CA GLU A 39 27.37 18.21 12.60
C GLU A 39 28.07 17.03 11.94
N ALA A 40 27.57 15.81 12.21
CA ALA A 40 28.11 14.62 11.58
C ALA A 40 27.99 14.83 10.07
N SER A 41 29.10 14.67 9.33
CA SER A 41 29.07 14.78 7.89
C SER A 41 28.11 13.73 7.34
N GLU A 42 27.22 14.12 6.44
CA GLU A 42 26.33 13.19 5.75
C GLU A 42 27.14 12.15 4.97
N GLY A 43 26.54 10.96 4.76
CA GLY A 43 27.12 9.87 3.98
C GLY A 43 27.29 10.24 2.50
N THR A 44 28.12 9.47 1.80
CA THR A 44 28.35 9.63 0.36
C THR A 44 27.63 8.56 -0.47
N VAL A 45 27.03 7.58 0.18
CA VAL A 45 26.18 6.55 -0.43
C VAL A 45 24.79 6.67 0.15
N PHE A 46 23.77 6.71 -0.71
CA PHE A 46 22.36 6.72 -0.34
C PHE A 46 21.70 5.41 -0.78
N ASN A 47 21.40 4.53 0.17
CA ASN A 47 20.86 3.20 -0.10
C ASN A 47 19.33 3.21 -0.03
N ILE A 48 18.68 2.82 -1.13
CA ILE A 48 17.23 2.71 -1.25
C ILE A 48 16.81 1.25 -1.45
N TYR A 49 15.94 0.76 -0.57
CA TYR A 49 15.35 -0.57 -0.67
C TYR A 49 13.97 -0.50 -1.31
N ALA A 50 13.74 -1.30 -2.35
CA ALA A 50 12.49 -1.34 -3.09
C ALA A 50 12.16 -2.77 -3.57
N TRP A 51 10.87 -3.04 -3.84
CA TRP A 51 10.47 -4.34 -4.40
C TRP A 51 10.36 -4.36 -5.93
N ASN A 52 10.35 -3.18 -6.57
CA ASN A 52 10.31 -3.01 -8.03
C ASN A 52 11.05 -1.74 -8.44
N GLU A 53 11.06 -1.46 -9.73
CA GLU A 53 11.78 -0.31 -10.31
C GLU A 53 10.88 0.92 -10.55
N GLU A 54 9.60 0.90 -10.17
CA GLU A 54 8.66 2.00 -10.47
C GLU A 54 9.17 3.34 -9.92
N PHE A 55 9.35 3.43 -8.61
CA PHE A 55 9.83 4.69 -8.00
C PHE A 55 11.25 5.05 -8.43
N LYS A 56 12.12 4.07 -8.67
CA LYS A 56 13.44 4.32 -9.26
C LYS A 56 13.35 5.08 -10.57
N GLY A 57 12.43 4.65 -11.46
CA GLY A 57 12.21 5.33 -12.76
C GLY A 57 11.75 6.77 -12.57
N PHE A 58 10.89 7.06 -11.60
CA PHE A 58 10.47 8.43 -11.30
C PHE A 58 11.59 9.25 -10.65
N PHE A 59 12.28 8.67 -9.69
CA PHE A 59 13.44 9.29 -9.05
C PHE A 59 14.50 9.72 -10.05
N GLU A 60 14.90 8.83 -10.96
CA GLU A 60 15.93 9.12 -11.97
C GLU A 60 15.50 10.20 -12.98
N LYS A 61 14.19 10.37 -13.22
CA LYS A 61 13.67 11.41 -14.12
C LYS A 61 13.46 12.76 -13.44
N TYR A 62 13.06 12.78 -12.19
CA TYR A 62 12.49 13.97 -11.55
C TYR A 62 13.25 14.46 -10.32
N TYR A 63 14.26 13.73 -9.85
CA TYR A 63 15.10 14.15 -8.74
C TYR A 63 16.57 14.37 -9.18
N THR A 64 17.16 15.47 -8.72
CA THR A 64 18.56 15.76 -8.99
C THR A 64 19.41 15.37 -7.76
N VAL A 65 20.19 14.30 -7.91
CA VAL A 65 21.07 13.83 -6.83
C VAL A 65 22.15 14.88 -6.52
N PRO A 66 22.41 15.23 -5.25
CA PRO A 66 23.48 16.14 -4.85
C PRO A 66 24.85 15.67 -5.34
N GLU A 67 25.73 16.63 -5.65
CA GLU A 67 27.10 16.33 -6.11
C GLU A 67 27.87 15.55 -5.03
N GLY A 68 28.51 14.45 -5.42
CA GLY A 68 29.32 13.62 -4.52
C GLY A 68 28.55 12.50 -3.83
N VAL A 69 27.23 12.42 -4.00
CA VAL A 69 26.41 11.31 -3.47
C VAL A 69 26.19 10.26 -4.56
N THR A 70 26.33 8.99 -4.19
CA THR A 70 26.01 7.84 -5.04
C THR A 70 24.72 7.19 -4.53
N VAL A 71 23.71 7.07 -5.38
CA VAL A 71 22.47 6.36 -5.05
C VAL A 71 22.61 4.88 -5.40
N ASN A 72 22.36 4.02 -4.42
CA ASN A 72 22.39 2.57 -4.58
C ASN A 72 20.98 1.99 -4.37
N TRP A 73 20.47 1.28 -5.38
CA TRP A 73 19.16 0.66 -5.36
C TRP A 73 19.28 -0.83 -5.02
N ILE A 74 18.67 -1.26 -3.93
CA ILE A 74 18.57 -2.64 -3.51
C ILE A 74 17.16 -3.13 -3.83
N ILE A 75 16.99 -3.67 -5.05
CA ILE A 75 15.70 -4.13 -5.55
C ILE A 75 15.56 -5.63 -5.31
N THR A 76 14.53 -6.03 -4.58
CA THR A 76 14.21 -7.42 -4.27
C THR A 76 12.72 -7.66 -4.52
N PRO A 77 12.33 -8.51 -5.48
CA PRO A 77 10.91 -8.81 -5.73
C PRO A 77 10.16 -9.27 -4.47
N SER A 78 8.87 -8.90 -4.37
CA SER A 78 8.04 -9.20 -3.17
C SER A 78 7.59 -10.65 -3.05
N ASN A 79 7.92 -11.52 -4.02
CA ASN A 79 7.47 -12.91 -4.04
C ASN A 79 7.79 -13.61 -2.71
N ASP A 80 6.78 -14.26 -2.14
CA ASP A 80 6.89 -15.02 -0.89
C ASP A 80 7.48 -14.22 0.30
N GLY A 81 7.35 -12.88 0.29
CA GLY A 81 7.88 -12.01 1.33
C GLY A 81 9.38 -11.70 1.24
N ALA A 82 10.06 -12.09 0.16
CA ALA A 82 11.51 -11.96 0.01
C ALA A 82 12.01 -10.52 0.16
N TYR A 83 11.25 -9.53 -0.31
CA TYR A 83 11.58 -8.12 -0.10
C TYR A 83 11.58 -7.74 1.39
N GLN A 84 10.52 -8.10 2.11
CA GLN A 84 10.39 -7.76 3.52
C GLN A 84 11.46 -8.47 4.36
N ASP A 85 11.76 -9.74 4.08
CA ASP A 85 12.84 -10.48 4.77
C ASP A 85 14.19 -9.81 4.57
N LYS A 86 14.51 -9.38 3.34
CA LYS A 86 15.75 -8.68 3.02
C LYS A 86 15.86 -7.32 3.69
N LEU A 87 14.76 -6.57 3.70
CA LEU A 87 14.67 -5.28 4.37
C LEU A 87 14.78 -5.42 5.89
N ASP A 88 14.09 -6.38 6.48
CA ASP A 88 14.14 -6.66 7.92
C ASP A 88 15.57 -6.98 8.38
N GLU A 89 16.30 -7.83 7.62
CA GLU A 89 17.71 -8.13 7.91
C GLU A 89 18.57 -6.86 7.92
N ALA A 90 18.39 -5.98 6.94
CA ALA A 90 19.13 -4.74 6.85
C ALA A 90 18.79 -3.77 8.00
N LEU A 91 17.50 -3.58 8.30
CA LEU A 91 17.05 -2.71 9.40
C LEU A 91 17.50 -3.22 10.78
N LEU A 92 17.50 -4.53 11.01
CA LEU A 92 18.03 -5.13 12.24
C LEU A 92 19.53 -4.88 12.40
N ASN A 93 20.27 -4.76 11.31
CA ASN A 93 21.71 -4.49 11.33
C ASN A 93 22.05 -2.99 11.30
N GLN A 94 21.07 -2.09 11.14
CA GLN A 94 21.22 -0.65 10.90
C GLN A 94 22.21 0.03 11.87
N ALA A 95 22.11 -0.28 13.17
CA ALA A 95 22.97 0.31 14.20
C ALA A 95 24.46 -0.13 14.12
N ASN A 96 24.73 -1.25 13.46
CA ASN A 96 26.08 -1.82 13.31
C ASN A 96 26.65 -1.62 11.90
N ALA A 97 25.83 -1.15 10.95
CA ALA A 97 26.24 -0.91 9.58
C ALA A 97 27.26 0.24 9.50
N SER A 98 28.21 0.14 8.57
CA SER A 98 29.04 1.30 8.22
C SER A 98 28.18 2.39 7.56
N ALA A 99 28.67 3.62 7.48
CA ALA A 99 27.93 4.72 6.85
C ALA A 99 27.45 4.35 5.44
N ASP A 100 28.32 3.77 4.60
CA ASP A 100 27.99 3.40 3.22
C ASP A 100 27.05 2.17 3.10
N ASP A 101 26.80 1.44 4.18
CA ASP A 101 25.98 0.22 4.20
C ASP A 101 24.62 0.43 4.91
N LYS A 102 24.35 1.61 5.46
CA LYS A 102 23.08 1.92 6.10
C LYS A 102 21.92 1.95 5.13
N VAL A 103 20.73 1.61 5.61
CA VAL A 103 19.49 1.90 4.90
C VAL A 103 19.19 3.38 5.07
N ASP A 104 19.04 4.13 3.97
CA ASP A 104 18.74 5.57 4.02
C ASP A 104 17.29 5.87 3.69
N MET A 105 16.69 5.07 2.84
CA MET A 105 15.27 5.09 2.55
C MET A 105 14.81 3.69 2.18
N PHE A 106 13.58 3.36 2.49
CA PHE A 106 12.96 2.14 1.97
C PHE A 106 11.51 2.37 1.59
N LEU A 107 11.03 1.57 0.65
CA LEU A 107 9.67 1.64 0.19
C LEU A 107 8.80 0.63 0.94
N ALA A 108 7.57 1.02 1.27
CA ALA A 108 6.57 0.12 1.82
C ALA A 108 5.25 0.28 1.08
N GLU A 109 4.56 -0.83 0.91
CA GLU A 109 3.25 -0.89 0.27
C GLU A 109 2.16 -0.89 1.35
N ALA A 110 0.94 -0.44 1.01
CA ALA A 110 -0.18 -0.26 1.94
C ALA A 110 -0.47 -1.49 2.82
N ASP A 111 -0.38 -2.68 2.25
CA ASP A 111 -0.77 -3.92 2.95
C ASP A 111 0.15 -4.26 4.13
N TYR A 112 1.41 -3.75 4.15
CA TYR A 112 2.36 -4.04 5.21
C TYR A 112 3.05 -2.81 5.83
N ILE A 113 2.69 -1.60 5.43
CA ILE A 113 3.30 -0.36 5.95
C ILE A 113 3.23 -0.28 7.47
N LEU A 114 2.11 -0.71 8.08
CA LEU A 114 1.90 -0.64 9.54
C LEU A 114 2.89 -1.48 10.34
N LYS A 115 3.50 -2.51 9.75
CA LYS A 115 4.60 -3.26 10.33
C LYS A 115 5.79 -2.35 10.64
N TYR A 116 6.11 -1.45 9.72
CA TYR A 116 7.28 -0.58 9.80
C TYR A 116 6.99 0.72 10.55
N THR A 117 5.84 1.35 10.32
CA THR A 117 5.49 2.59 11.01
C THR A 117 5.32 2.39 12.52
N ASN A 118 4.85 1.22 12.96
CA ASN A 118 4.72 0.87 14.38
C ASN A 118 5.99 0.24 15.00
N SER A 119 7.13 0.33 14.32
CA SER A 119 8.41 -0.20 14.82
C SER A 119 9.41 0.92 15.10
N ASP A 120 10.40 0.61 15.96
CA ASP A 120 11.53 1.49 16.24
C ASP A 120 12.54 1.57 15.07
N ALA A 121 12.31 0.80 13.99
CA ALA A 121 13.14 0.83 12.79
C ALA A 121 12.90 2.07 11.93
N THR A 122 11.83 2.83 12.19
CA THR A 122 11.51 4.08 11.49
C THR A 122 11.52 5.27 12.45
N GLN A 123 11.82 6.46 11.94
CA GLN A 123 11.90 7.68 12.71
C GLN A 123 10.89 8.74 12.27
N ASP A 124 10.72 9.76 13.11
CA ASP A 124 9.88 10.92 12.87
C ASP A 124 10.46 11.79 11.74
N ILE A 125 9.74 11.89 10.61
CA ILE A 125 10.18 12.72 9.48
C ILE A 125 9.97 14.21 9.73
N THR A 126 9.11 14.59 10.67
CA THR A 126 8.96 16.01 11.02
C THR A 126 10.21 16.56 11.71
N ALA A 127 10.91 15.71 12.47
CA ALA A 127 12.21 16.03 13.03
C ALA A 127 13.31 16.17 11.96
N LEU A 128 13.10 15.61 10.76
CA LEU A 128 14.01 15.75 9.62
C LEU A 128 13.66 16.97 8.73
N GLY A 129 12.59 17.71 9.06
CA GLY A 129 12.17 18.91 8.35
C GLY A 129 11.00 18.71 7.37
N VAL A 130 10.48 17.50 7.18
CA VAL A 130 9.28 17.26 6.37
C VAL A 130 8.04 17.57 7.21
N THR A 131 7.51 18.78 7.06
CA THR A 131 6.43 19.29 7.93
C THR A 131 5.19 19.77 7.18
N ASP A 132 5.25 19.93 5.88
CA ASP A 132 4.09 20.39 5.06
C ASP A 132 3.35 19.19 4.46
N PHE A 133 2.22 18.84 5.08
CA PHE A 133 1.27 17.83 4.62
C PHE A 133 -0.06 18.45 4.20
N SER A 134 -0.11 19.77 4.00
CA SER A 134 -1.36 20.51 3.77
C SER A 134 -2.09 20.10 2.49
N ASN A 135 -1.34 19.62 1.49
CA ASN A 135 -1.87 19.14 0.22
C ASN A 135 -1.93 17.61 0.10
N THR A 136 -1.45 16.87 1.10
CA THR A 136 -1.53 15.39 1.05
C THR A 136 -2.92 14.88 1.40
N TYR A 137 -3.27 13.69 0.90
CA TYR A 137 -4.52 13.06 1.27
C TYR A 137 -4.45 12.47 2.69
N PRO A 138 -5.45 12.72 3.56
CA PRO A 138 -5.37 12.37 4.98
C PRO A 138 -5.07 10.89 5.25
N TYR A 139 -5.63 9.96 4.46
CA TYR A 139 -5.40 8.54 4.68
C TYR A 139 -3.94 8.13 4.44
N THR A 140 -3.23 8.82 3.53
CA THR A 140 -1.81 8.51 3.24
C THR A 140 -0.91 8.90 4.41
N VAL A 141 -1.23 10.00 5.09
CA VAL A 141 -0.55 10.42 6.32
C VAL A 141 -0.90 9.47 7.47
N GLN A 142 -2.17 9.07 7.59
CA GLN A 142 -2.61 8.10 8.59
C GLN A 142 -1.86 6.77 8.45
N ALA A 143 -1.74 6.23 7.22
CA ALA A 143 -1.00 5.00 6.94
C ALA A 143 0.49 5.12 7.27
N ALA A 144 1.08 6.31 7.05
CA ALA A 144 2.48 6.59 7.35
C ALA A 144 2.76 6.93 8.81
N SER A 145 1.74 6.96 9.67
CA SER A 145 1.88 7.32 11.08
C SER A 145 1.87 6.09 11.98
N ASP A 146 2.62 6.16 13.08
CA ASP A 146 2.54 5.17 14.15
C ASP A 146 1.27 5.33 15.01
N ALA A 147 1.06 4.42 15.96
CA ALA A 147 -0.09 4.44 16.87
C ALA A 147 -0.18 5.71 17.76
N ASN A 148 0.90 6.49 17.88
CA ASN A 148 0.95 7.76 18.60
C ASN A 148 0.74 8.97 17.68
N GLY A 149 0.56 8.77 16.38
CA GLY A 149 0.40 9.80 15.37
C GLY A 149 1.72 10.44 14.90
N VAL A 150 2.86 9.79 15.15
CA VAL A 150 4.17 10.24 14.64
C VAL A 150 4.33 9.80 13.19
N VAL A 151 4.53 10.75 12.30
CA VAL A 151 4.67 10.49 10.86
C VAL A 151 6.05 9.93 10.54
N LYS A 152 6.11 8.78 9.89
CA LYS A 152 7.34 8.01 9.62
C LYS A 152 7.76 8.02 8.15
N GLY A 153 6.94 8.57 7.27
CA GLY A 153 7.18 8.62 5.84
C GLY A 153 6.11 9.38 5.07
N VAL A 154 6.22 9.39 3.76
CA VAL A 154 5.27 10.01 2.84
C VAL A 154 4.97 9.08 1.68
N SER A 155 3.81 9.22 1.04
CA SER A 155 3.53 8.58 -0.24
C SER A 155 3.63 9.60 -1.37
N PHE A 156 4.27 9.24 -2.49
CA PHE A 156 4.28 10.08 -3.69
C PHE A 156 2.98 9.95 -4.49
N GLN A 157 2.23 8.89 -4.28
CA GLN A 157 0.96 8.61 -4.95
C GLN A 157 -0.17 8.43 -3.95
N CYS A 158 -1.37 8.73 -4.38
CA CYS A 158 -2.61 8.34 -3.74
C CYS A 158 -3.31 7.31 -4.64
N CYS A 159 -3.80 6.22 -4.10
CA CYS A 159 -4.31 5.09 -4.89
C CYS A 159 -5.81 4.83 -4.68
N PRO A 160 -6.69 5.86 -4.83
CA PRO A 160 -8.11 5.58 -4.93
C PRO A 160 -8.36 4.66 -6.11
N SER A 161 -9.18 3.65 -5.93
CA SER A 161 -9.49 2.70 -6.99
C SER A 161 -10.89 2.94 -7.53
N ALA A 162 -11.03 2.77 -8.83
CA ALA A 162 -12.28 2.91 -9.54
C ALA A 162 -12.76 1.55 -10.09
N LEU A 163 -14.04 1.44 -10.39
CA LEU A 163 -14.53 0.41 -11.30
C LEU A 163 -14.14 0.81 -12.72
N ILE A 164 -13.34 -0.05 -13.37
CA ILE A 164 -12.90 0.08 -14.75
C ILE A 164 -13.80 -0.80 -15.60
N TYR A 165 -14.40 -0.26 -16.63
CA TYR A 165 -15.28 -1.05 -17.50
C TYR A 165 -14.94 -0.88 -18.96
N ARG A 166 -15.25 -1.93 -19.73
CA ARG A 166 -15.10 -1.93 -21.19
C ARG A 166 -16.32 -1.30 -21.84
N ARG A 167 -16.14 -0.13 -22.53
CA ARG A 167 -17.22 0.66 -23.13
C ARG A 167 -18.08 -0.14 -24.11
N SER A 168 -17.45 -0.88 -25.03
CA SER A 168 -18.15 -1.67 -26.02
C SER A 168 -19.02 -2.77 -25.39
N ILE A 169 -18.58 -3.39 -24.30
CA ILE A 169 -19.37 -4.39 -23.57
C ILE A 169 -20.48 -3.70 -22.78
N ALA A 170 -20.20 -2.58 -22.11
CA ALA A 170 -21.21 -1.81 -21.40
C ALA A 170 -22.34 -1.34 -22.34
N LEU A 171 -21.98 -0.83 -23.51
CA LEU A 171 -22.96 -0.43 -24.51
C LEU A 171 -23.86 -1.60 -24.96
N ASP A 172 -23.28 -2.79 -25.17
CA ASP A 172 -24.09 -3.98 -25.52
C ASP A 172 -24.95 -4.45 -24.33
N VAL A 173 -24.39 -4.53 -23.11
CA VAL A 173 -25.10 -5.07 -21.95
C VAL A 173 -26.15 -4.10 -21.40
N LEU A 174 -25.77 -2.82 -21.24
CA LEU A 174 -26.54 -1.79 -20.53
C LEU A 174 -27.27 -0.84 -21.49
N GLY A 175 -26.86 -0.78 -22.75
CA GLY A 175 -27.39 0.19 -23.74
C GLY A 175 -26.72 1.56 -23.64
N THR A 176 -25.72 1.71 -22.82
CA THR A 176 -24.94 2.95 -22.63
C THR A 176 -23.49 2.63 -22.28
N ASP A 177 -22.58 3.52 -22.67
CA ASP A 177 -21.18 3.53 -22.27
C ASP A 177 -20.77 4.85 -21.58
N ASP A 178 -21.74 5.73 -21.32
CA ASP A 178 -21.54 6.98 -20.59
C ASP A 178 -21.19 6.71 -19.11
N PRO A 179 -20.08 7.25 -18.57
CA PRO A 179 -19.64 6.96 -17.22
C PRO A 179 -20.65 7.28 -16.12
N ALA A 180 -21.43 8.34 -16.26
CA ALA A 180 -22.42 8.73 -15.26
C ALA A 180 -23.65 7.79 -15.28
N GLU A 181 -24.07 7.38 -16.47
CA GLU A 181 -25.18 6.41 -16.64
C GLU A 181 -24.75 5.01 -16.17
N VAL A 182 -23.53 4.58 -16.52
CA VAL A 182 -22.96 3.31 -16.04
C VAL A 182 -22.82 3.31 -14.52
N GLN A 183 -22.33 4.40 -13.90
CA GLN A 183 -22.29 4.56 -12.45
C GLN A 183 -23.68 4.38 -11.82
N ALA A 184 -24.72 4.99 -12.39
CA ALA A 184 -26.07 4.87 -11.83
C ALA A 184 -26.59 3.40 -11.83
N LEU A 185 -26.11 2.59 -12.78
CA LEU A 185 -26.46 1.17 -12.94
C LEU A 185 -25.56 0.23 -12.09
N LEU A 186 -24.41 0.69 -11.60
CA LEU A 186 -23.42 -0.09 -10.85
C LEU A 186 -23.14 0.49 -9.44
N SER A 187 -23.99 1.39 -8.93
CA SER A 187 -23.75 2.19 -7.73
C SER A 187 -23.86 1.44 -6.40
N ASP A 188 -24.26 0.20 -6.41
CA ASP A 188 -24.36 -0.67 -5.23
C ASP A 188 -24.25 -2.15 -5.64
N TRP A 189 -24.04 -3.02 -4.65
CA TRP A 189 -23.84 -4.45 -4.92
C TRP A 189 -25.07 -5.16 -5.50
N ASP A 190 -26.29 -4.74 -5.16
CA ASP A 190 -27.51 -5.35 -5.72
C ASP A 190 -27.60 -5.07 -7.22
N LYS A 191 -27.30 -3.83 -7.64
CA LYS A 191 -27.27 -3.45 -9.04
C LYS A 191 -26.11 -4.11 -9.78
N PHE A 192 -24.91 -4.14 -9.17
CA PHE A 192 -23.74 -4.80 -9.74
C PHE A 192 -24.03 -6.28 -10.02
N ASN A 193 -24.62 -7.00 -9.07
CA ASN A 193 -24.99 -8.40 -9.21
C ASN A 193 -26.10 -8.61 -10.27
N ALA A 194 -27.07 -7.69 -10.37
CA ALA A 194 -28.11 -7.76 -11.41
C ALA A 194 -27.54 -7.51 -12.82
N VAL A 195 -26.52 -6.66 -12.95
CA VAL A 195 -25.80 -6.46 -14.22
C VAL A 195 -24.95 -7.67 -14.57
N ALA A 196 -24.37 -8.38 -13.60
CA ALA A 196 -23.64 -9.62 -13.83
C ALA A 196 -24.52 -10.69 -14.51
N GLU A 197 -25.79 -10.83 -14.08
CA GLU A 197 -26.77 -11.71 -14.74
C GLU A 197 -27.06 -11.28 -16.18
N GLN A 198 -27.21 -9.97 -16.43
CA GLN A 198 -27.45 -9.45 -17.78
C GLN A 198 -26.24 -9.66 -18.70
N ALA A 199 -25.01 -9.45 -18.20
CA ALA A 199 -23.77 -9.70 -18.93
C ALA A 199 -23.65 -11.18 -19.31
N ALA A 200 -23.88 -12.08 -18.36
CA ALA A 200 -23.83 -13.52 -18.58
C ALA A 200 -24.87 -13.99 -19.62
N ALA A 201 -26.09 -13.44 -19.62
CA ALA A 201 -27.12 -13.73 -20.62
C ALA A 201 -26.71 -13.37 -22.06
N LYS A 202 -25.72 -12.46 -22.21
CA LYS A 202 -25.11 -12.06 -23.49
C LYS A 202 -23.78 -12.73 -23.78
N GLY A 203 -23.32 -13.63 -22.91
CA GLY A 203 -22.05 -14.36 -23.05
C GLY A 203 -20.82 -13.61 -22.59
N TYR A 204 -20.99 -12.59 -21.76
CA TYR A 204 -19.91 -11.87 -21.10
C TYR A 204 -19.71 -12.36 -19.66
N LYS A 205 -18.58 -12.01 -19.07
CA LYS A 205 -18.28 -12.15 -17.65
C LYS A 205 -18.35 -10.77 -16.99
N MET A 206 -18.83 -10.70 -15.76
CA MET A 206 -18.82 -9.45 -15.02
C MET A 206 -17.42 -9.06 -14.58
N THR A 207 -16.66 -10.04 -14.05
CA THR A 207 -15.27 -9.89 -13.61
C THR A 207 -14.39 -11.00 -14.17
N ALA A 208 -13.07 -10.78 -14.23
CA ALA A 208 -12.11 -11.77 -14.70
C ALA A 208 -11.74 -12.80 -13.62
N SER A 209 -11.95 -12.44 -12.35
CA SER A 209 -11.69 -13.31 -11.20
C SER A 209 -12.72 -13.06 -10.11
N GLU A 210 -12.99 -14.04 -9.28
CA GLU A 210 -13.78 -13.89 -8.06
C GLU A 210 -13.10 -12.94 -7.04
N ALA A 211 -11.77 -12.78 -7.15
CA ALA A 211 -10.98 -11.89 -6.31
C ALA A 211 -11.08 -10.41 -6.69
N GLU A 212 -11.54 -10.06 -7.90
CA GLU A 212 -11.59 -8.68 -8.40
C GLU A 212 -12.31 -7.70 -7.45
N THR A 213 -13.38 -8.16 -6.81
CA THR A 213 -14.16 -7.32 -5.90
C THR A 213 -13.64 -7.33 -4.46
N TYR A 214 -12.68 -8.19 -4.13
CA TYR A 214 -12.23 -8.39 -2.74
C TYR A 214 -11.79 -7.09 -2.06
N ARG A 215 -10.96 -6.29 -2.73
CA ARG A 215 -10.46 -5.02 -2.19
C ARG A 215 -11.57 -4.03 -1.87
N VAL A 216 -12.67 -4.04 -2.66
CA VAL A 216 -13.81 -3.17 -2.40
C VAL A 216 -14.48 -3.54 -1.08
N PHE A 217 -14.64 -4.83 -0.78
CA PHE A 217 -15.20 -5.30 0.49
C PHE A 217 -14.22 -5.13 1.64
N SER A 218 -12.96 -5.54 1.49
CA SER A 218 -11.98 -5.53 2.58
C SER A 218 -11.59 -4.13 3.03
N ASN A 219 -11.68 -3.12 2.17
CA ASN A 219 -11.48 -1.72 2.57
C ASN A 219 -12.67 -1.11 3.31
N ASN A 220 -13.85 -1.73 3.24
CA ASN A 220 -15.07 -1.24 3.86
C ASN A 220 -15.50 -2.03 5.11
N VAL A 221 -14.57 -2.77 5.71
CA VAL A 221 -14.82 -3.51 6.95
C VAL A 221 -15.07 -2.57 8.13
N SER A 222 -15.95 -2.99 9.03
CA SER A 222 -16.30 -2.27 10.26
C SER A 222 -15.44 -2.69 11.47
N SER A 223 -14.70 -3.78 11.34
CA SER A 223 -13.79 -4.32 12.37
C SER A 223 -12.53 -4.91 11.73
N PRO A 224 -11.39 -4.86 12.41
CA PRO A 224 -10.15 -5.46 11.93
C PRO A 224 -10.22 -6.99 11.95
N TRP A 225 -9.32 -7.64 11.21
CA TRP A 225 -9.16 -9.09 11.23
C TRP A 225 -8.87 -9.66 12.63
N VAL A 226 -8.16 -8.93 13.45
CA VAL A 226 -7.73 -9.36 14.79
C VAL A 226 -8.10 -8.31 15.81
N ASP A 227 -8.89 -8.70 16.80
CA ASP A 227 -9.35 -7.81 17.88
C ASP A 227 -8.24 -7.55 18.93
N GLU A 228 -8.53 -6.69 19.90
CA GLU A 228 -7.64 -6.33 21.02
C GLU A 228 -7.23 -7.57 21.87
N ASN A 229 -8.07 -8.60 21.90
CA ASN A 229 -7.84 -9.84 22.64
C ASN A 229 -7.15 -10.93 21.82
N LYS A 230 -6.70 -10.58 20.61
CA LYS A 230 -6.09 -11.50 19.64
C LYS A 230 -7.05 -12.56 19.08
N ASN A 231 -8.35 -12.32 19.09
CA ASN A 231 -9.29 -13.21 18.41
C ASN A 231 -9.38 -12.83 16.93
N LEU A 232 -9.34 -13.87 16.08
CA LEU A 232 -9.62 -13.71 14.64
C LEU A 232 -11.10 -13.40 14.44
N GLN A 233 -11.40 -12.41 13.62
CA GLN A 233 -12.73 -11.99 13.24
C GLN A 233 -12.89 -11.99 11.72
N ILE A 234 -14.05 -12.42 11.25
CA ILE A 234 -14.42 -12.29 9.83
C ILE A 234 -15.57 -11.28 9.76
N ASP A 235 -15.24 -10.05 9.35
CA ASP A 235 -16.19 -8.96 9.25
C ASP A 235 -17.34 -9.28 8.27
N ALA A 236 -18.51 -8.64 8.48
CA ALA A 236 -19.68 -8.83 7.65
C ALA A 236 -19.41 -8.48 6.15
N GLN A 237 -18.51 -7.53 5.86
CA GLN A 237 -18.13 -7.22 4.49
C GLN A 237 -17.35 -8.38 3.84
N ILE A 238 -16.45 -9.01 4.60
CA ILE A 238 -15.72 -10.19 4.10
C ILE A 238 -16.71 -11.34 3.87
N GLN A 239 -17.68 -11.55 4.78
CA GLN A 239 -18.72 -12.57 4.58
C GLN A 239 -19.60 -12.27 3.35
N ALA A 240 -19.89 -11.01 3.06
CA ALA A 240 -20.63 -10.61 1.87
C ALA A 240 -19.82 -10.90 0.58
N TRP A 241 -18.50 -10.64 0.59
CA TRP A 241 -17.62 -11.05 -0.51
C TRP A 241 -17.58 -12.57 -0.68
N MET A 242 -17.49 -13.34 0.40
CA MET A 242 -17.52 -14.81 0.35
C MET A 242 -18.76 -15.31 -0.42
N ALA A 243 -19.91 -14.77 -0.07
CA ALA A 243 -21.18 -15.12 -0.73
C ALA A 243 -21.20 -14.71 -2.20
N GLN A 244 -20.72 -13.50 -2.52
CA GLN A 244 -20.66 -13.01 -3.91
C GLN A 244 -19.67 -13.83 -4.75
N ALA A 245 -18.47 -14.10 -4.26
CA ALA A 245 -17.44 -14.86 -4.96
C ALA A 245 -17.96 -16.27 -5.34
N LYS A 246 -18.62 -16.96 -4.39
CA LYS A 246 -19.21 -18.27 -4.64
C LYS A 246 -20.38 -18.20 -5.62
N ASP A 247 -21.29 -17.23 -5.46
CA ASP A 247 -22.43 -17.04 -6.36
C ASP A 247 -21.98 -16.73 -7.79
N PHE A 248 -20.98 -15.87 -7.95
CA PHE A 248 -20.42 -15.50 -9.26
C PHE A 248 -19.73 -16.68 -9.95
N THR A 249 -19.00 -17.50 -9.19
CA THR A 249 -18.37 -18.72 -9.70
C THR A 249 -19.43 -19.73 -10.14
N ASP A 250 -20.41 -20.04 -9.28
CA ASP A 250 -21.45 -21.04 -9.56
C ASP A 250 -22.34 -20.65 -10.75
N LYS A 251 -22.64 -19.36 -10.92
CA LYS A 251 -23.43 -18.84 -12.04
C LYS A 251 -22.61 -18.55 -13.28
N GLY A 252 -21.29 -18.67 -13.20
CA GLY A 252 -20.40 -18.38 -14.30
C GLY A 252 -20.33 -16.90 -14.67
N TYR A 253 -20.51 -15.99 -13.70
CA TYR A 253 -20.39 -14.54 -13.88
C TYR A 253 -18.93 -14.07 -13.84
N THR A 254 -18.03 -14.90 -13.34
CA THR A 254 -16.59 -14.67 -13.33
C THR A 254 -15.84 -15.88 -13.89
N GLN A 255 -14.55 -15.74 -14.13
CA GLN A 255 -13.64 -16.85 -14.32
C GLN A 255 -13.04 -17.27 -12.98
N THR A 256 -12.38 -18.44 -12.94
CA THR A 256 -11.72 -18.98 -11.76
C THR A 256 -10.20 -18.95 -11.98
N CYS A 257 -9.63 -17.78 -12.10
CA CYS A 257 -8.21 -17.57 -12.32
C CYS A 257 -7.62 -16.58 -11.32
N ASP A 258 -6.33 -16.68 -11.09
CA ASP A 258 -5.60 -15.66 -10.33
C ASP A 258 -5.57 -14.35 -11.11
N ILE A 259 -5.86 -13.21 -10.47
CA ILE A 259 -5.90 -11.90 -11.11
C ILE A 259 -4.57 -11.51 -11.77
N TRP A 260 -3.46 -12.11 -11.34
CA TRP A 260 -2.12 -11.89 -11.88
C TRP A 260 -1.72 -12.90 -12.97
N SER A 261 -2.58 -13.88 -13.28
CA SER A 261 -2.28 -14.91 -14.27
C SER A 261 -2.40 -14.39 -15.71
N ASP A 262 -1.69 -15.03 -16.63
CA ASP A 262 -1.82 -14.79 -18.07
C ASP A 262 -3.25 -15.07 -18.57
N GLU A 263 -3.96 -16.01 -17.96
CA GLU A 263 -5.34 -16.34 -18.30
C GLU A 263 -6.26 -15.18 -17.96
N CYS A 264 -6.13 -14.60 -16.77
CA CYS A 264 -6.93 -13.48 -16.31
C CYS A 264 -6.63 -12.21 -17.12
N THR A 265 -5.37 -11.91 -17.36
CA THR A 265 -4.96 -10.72 -18.13
C THR A 265 -5.23 -10.84 -19.63
N ALA A 266 -5.37 -12.06 -20.18
CA ALA A 266 -5.79 -12.28 -21.58
C ALA A 266 -7.22 -11.76 -21.85
N GLU A 267 -8.07 -11.68 -20.83
CA GLU A 267 -9.42 -11.10 -20.94
C GLU A 267 -9.40 -9.59 -21.26
N MET A 268 -8.25 -8.92 -21.09
CA MET A 268 -8.06 -7.51 -21.43
C MET A 268 -7.76 -7.28 -22.92
N PHE A 269 -7.50 -8.32 -23.72
CA PHE A 269 -7.45 -8.19 -25.17
C PHE A 269 -8.84 -7.90 -25.76
N LYS A 270 -8.89 -7.39 -27.01
CA LYS A 270 -10.15 -7.04 -27.67
C LYS A 270 -11.15 -8.19 -27.82
N GLU A 271 -10.66 -9.43 -27.86
CA GLU A 271 -11.49 -10.65 -27.95
C GLU A 271 -12.01 -11.10 -26.56
N GLY A 272 -11.46 -10.55 -25.47
CA GLY A 272 -11.89 -10.87 -24.12
C GLY A 272 -13.35 -10.49 -23.86
N LYS A 273 -13.94 -11.15 -22.90
CA LYS A 273 -15.38 -11.07 -22.59
C LYS A 273 -15.68 -10.48 -21.21
N THR A 274 -14.66 -10.05 -20.51
CA THR A 274 -14.81 -9.45 -19.17
C THR A 274 -15.19 -7.98 -19.26
N MET A 275 -16.25 -7.62 -18.55
CA MET A 275 -16.82 -6.28 -18.55
C MET A 275 -16.11 -5.33 -17.58
N CYS A 276 -15.82 -5.77 -16.33
CA CYS A 276 -15.37 -4.92 -15.25
C CYS A 276 -14.09 -5.42 -14.58
N TYR A 277 -13.27 -4.45 -14.15
CA TYR A 277 -12.10 -4.59 -13.30
C TYR A 277 -12.14 -3.52 -12.21
N PHE A 278 -11.27 -3.63 -11.20
CA PHE A 278 -11.17 -2.65 -10.14
C PHE A 278 -9.70 -2.27 -9.93
N GLY A 279 -9.38 -0.99 -10.02
CA GLY A 279 -7.99 -0.56 -9.84
C GLY A 279 -7.79 0.95 -9.80
N PRO A 280 -6.66 1.40 -9.26
CA PRO A 280 -6.21 2.78 -9.24
C PRO A 280 -5.52 3.18 -10.55
N ALA A 281 -4.98 4.42 -10.61
CA ALA A 281 -4.33 4.94 -11.81
C ALA A 281 -3.16 4.07 -12.32
N TRP A 282 -2.30 3.57 -11.42
CA TRP A 282 -1.18 2.70 -11.78
C TRP A 282 -1.62 1.38 -12.45
N TYR A 283 -2.85 0.92 -12.19
CA TYR A 283 -3.39 -0.32 -12.75
C TYR A 283 -3.40 -0.32 -14.27
N PHE A 284 -3.67 0.84 -14.89
CA PHE A 284 -3.69 0.97 -16.36
C PHE A 284 -2.36 0.61 -17.00
N ASN A 285 -1.24 1.07 -16.44
CA ASN A 285 0.09 0.81 -16.98
C ASN A 285 0.68 -0.52 -16.52
N PHE A 286 0.39 -0.92 -15.28
CA PHE A 286 1.01 -2.10 -14.68
C PHE A 286 0.26 -3.40 -14.98
N CYS A 287 -1.08 -3.38 -14.96
CA CYS A 287 -1.92 -4.57 -15.14
C CYS A 287 -2.56 -4.67 -16.53
N MET A 288 -2.92 -3.54 -17.16
CA MET A 288 -3.70 -3.52 -18.40
C MET A 288 -2.83 -3.44 -19.67
N GLY A 289 -1.59 -3.96 -19.64
CA GLY A 289 -0.71 -3.98 -20.80
C GLY A 289 -1.30 -4.68 -22.01
N ASN A 290 -2.05 -5.77 -21.81
CA ASN A 290 -2.75 -6.50 -22.86
C ASN A 290 -3.82 -5.65 -23.56
N ALA A 291 -4.52 -4.78 -22.84
CA ALA A 291 -5.47 -3.82 -23.40
C ALA A 291 -4.79 -2.73 -24.25
N GLN A 292 -3.52 -2.47 -23.98
CA GLN A 292 -2.71 -1.46 -24.69
C GLN A 292 -1.91 -2.03 -25.87
N ASP A 293 -1.93 -3.36 -26.09
CA ASP A 293 -1.25 -4.00 -27.23
C ASP A 293 -1.74 -3.39 -28.57
N ALA A 294 -0.80 -3.04 -29.44
CA ALA A 294 -1.07 -2.30 -30.67
C ALA A 294 -1.90 -3.12 -31.70
N GLU A 295 -1.85 -4.46 -31.64
CA GLU A 295 -2.54 -5.34 -32.60
C GLU A 295 -3.79 -5.98 -32.00
N LYS A 296 -3.70 -6.43 -30.76
CA LYS A 296 -4.74 -7.24 -30.09
C LYS A 296 -5.48 -6.48 -29.00
N GLY A 297 -4.96 -5.35 -28.57
CA GLY A 297 -5.55 -4.54 -27.51
C GLY A 297 -6.83 -3.82 -27.93
N CYS A 298 -7.40 -3.14 -26.97
CA CYS A 298 -8.63 -2.34 -27.12
C CYS A 298 -8.42 -0.95 -26.49
N PHE A 299 -7.31 -0.31 -26.83
CA PHE A 299 -6.97 1.04 -26.37
C PHE A 299 -8.08 2.02 -26.71
N GLY A 300 -8.50 2.83 -25.73
CA GLY A 300 -9.60 3.79 -25.88
C GLY A 300 -11.01 3.21 -25.71
N ASP A 301 -11.15 1.89 -25.54
CA ASP A 301 -12.44 1.21 -25.30
C ASP A 301 -12.72 1.02 -23.79
N TRP A 302 -12.09 1.83 -22.94
CA TRP A 302 -12.24 1.76 -21.50
C TRP A 302 -12.78 3.05 -20.90
N ALA A 303 -13.41 2.95 -19.75
CA ALA A 303 -13.77 4.08 -18.91
C ALA A 303 -13.79 3.65 -17.44
N ILE A 304 -13.87 4.65 -16.56
CA ILE A 304 -13.96 4.42 -15.12
C ILE A 304 -15.18 5.12 -14.52
N CYS A 305 -15.67 4.53 -13.43
CA CYS A 305 -16.64 5.16 -12.54
C CYS A 305 -16.39 4.70 -11.10
N GLU A 306 -17.12 5.23 -10.13
CA GLU A 306 -16.92 4.92 -8.72
C GLU A 306 -17.17 3.44 -8.39
N GLY A 307 -18.19 2.86 -9.01
CA GLY A 307 -18.65 1.50 -8.71
C GLY A 307 -19.49 1.42 -7.44
N PRO A 308 -19.56 0.21 -6.81
CA PRO A 308 -20.45 -0.03 -5.67
C PRO A 308 -20.02 0.65 -4.35
N ALA A 309 -18.72 0.87 -4.15
CA ALA A 309 -18.17 1.55 -2.98
C ALA A 309 -16.75 2.06 -3.23
N ALA A 310 -16.40 3.17 -2.60
CA ALA A 310 -15.06 3.71 -2.63
C ALA A 310 -14.07 2.77 -1.93
N HIS A 311 -12.89 2.63 -2.51
CA HIS A 311 -11.82 1.79 -1.98
C HIS A 311 -10.47 2.27 -2.49
N PHE A 312 -9.39 1.73 -1.94
CA PHE A 312 -8.04 1.94 -2.43
C PHE A 312 -7.33 0.59 -2.67
N TRP A 313 -6.34 0.60 -3.52
CA TRP A 313 -5.47 -0.55 -3.69
C TRP A 313 -4.02 -0.13 -3.86
N GLY A 314 -3.16 -0.66 -2.97
CA GLY A 314 -1.74 -0.38 -2.99
C GLY A 314 -1.40 1.05 -2.62
N GLY A 315 -0.31 1.50 -3.17
CA GLY A 315 0.36 2.75 -2.87
C GLY A 315 1.73 2.51 -2.30
N THR A 316 2.65 3.39 -2.63
CA THR A 316 4.05 3.29 -2.24
C THR A 316 4.40 4.43 -1.30
N TRP A 317 4.86 4.09 -0.10
CA TRP A 317 5.39 5.03 0.88
C TRP A 317 6.90 5.00 0.92
N LEU A 318 7.51 6.17 0.97
CA LEU A 318 8.92 6.41 1.25
C LEU A 318 9.06 6.53 2.76
N LEU A 319 9.71 5.59 3.41
CA LEU A 319 9.86 5.56 4.86
C LEU A 319 11.27 5.94 5.29
N ALA A 320 11.37 6.66 6.42
CA ALA A 320 12.61 7.09 7.02
C ALA A 320 13.14 6.04 8.02
N PRO A 321 14.21 5.31 7.69
CA PRO A 321 14.81 4.37 8.65
C PRO A 321 15.48 5.14 9.81
N ALA A 322 15.33 4.64 11.03
CA ALA A 322 16.03 5.18 12.17
C ALA A 322 17.55 5.02 11.99
N GLY A 323 18.30 6.13 12.15
CA GLY A 323 19.76 6.11 12.07
C GLY A 323 20.35 6.16 10.66
N THR A 324 19.61 6.64 9.67
CA THR A 324 20.21 7.08 8.39
C THR A 324 21.29 8.11 8.65
N ASP A 325 22.32 8.12 7.84
CA ASP A 325 23.37 9.14 7.85
C ASP A 325 23.22 10.16 6.70
N ASN A 326 22.10 10.11 5.97
CA ASN A 326 21.74 11.04 4.90
C ASN A 326 20.37 11.74 5.13
N PRO A 327 20.13 12.34 6.32
CA PRO A 327 18.82 12.88 6.68
C PRO A 327 18.35 14.04 5.78
N THR A 328 19.28 14.88 5.31
CA THR A 328 18.96 16.03 4.45
C THR A 328 18.48 15.57 3.08
N MET A 329 19.20 14.66 2.44
CA MET A 329 18.77 14.11 1.14
C MET A 329 17.44 13.34 1.26
N LEU A 330 17.27 12.56 2.34
CA LEU A 330 16.04 11.84 2.60
C LEU A 330 14.83 12.79 2.68
N SER A 331 14.94 13.86 3.48
CA SER A 331 13.86 14.84 3.64
C SER A 331 13.58 15.61 2.34
N ASP A 332 14.61 15.95 1.58
CA ASP A 332 14.49 16.65 0.30
C ASP A 332 13.79 15.79 -0.76
N ILE A 333 14.10 14.49 -0.83
CA ILE A 333 13.39 13.53 -1.68
C ILE A 333 11.90 13.48 -1.30
N MET A 334 11.59 13.31 0.00
CA MET A 334 10.22 13.22 0.48
C MET A 334 9.44 14.49 0.13
N ASP A 335 9.97 15.66 0.42
CA ASP A 335 9.33 16.94 0.11
C ASP A 335 9.15 17.14 -1.38
N THR A 336 10.15 16.80 -2.19
CA THR A 336 10.09 16.89 -3.66
C THR A 336 8.91 16.10 -4.23
N PHE A 337 8.70 14.87 -3.79
CA PHE A 337 7.66 14.01 -4.38
C PHE A 337 6.25 14.26 -3.86
N ILE A 338 6.07 15.05 -2.79
CA ILE A 338 4.73 15.43 -2.29
C ILE A 338 4.39 16.90 -2.50
N ASN A 339 5.39 17.81 -2.54
CA ASN A 339 5.13 19.25 -2.54
C ASN A 339 5.61 19.98 -3.81
N ASN A 340 6.53 19.42 -4.59
CA ASN A 340 6.97 20.06 -5.82
C ASN A 340 5.91 19.92 -6.92
N GLU A 341 5.24 21.03 -7.24
CA GLU A 341 4.13 21.07 -8.22
C GLU A 341 4.56 20.62 -9.63
N GLU A 342 5.81 20.89 -10.05
CA GLU A 342 6.31 20.49 -11.37
C GLU A 342 6.50 18.96 -11.43
N VAL A 343 7.04 18.37 -10.37
CA VAL A 343 7.19 16.91 -10.26
C VAL A 343 5.84 16.22 -10.19
N CYS A 344 4.93 16.69 -9.34
CA CYS A 344 3.58 16.14 -9.23
C CYS A 344 2.81 16.24 -10.56
N SER A 345 2.94 17.36 -11.28
CA SER A 345 2.34 17.53 -12.61
C SER A 345 2.94 16.56 -13.63
N ALA A 346 4.26 16.42 -13.64
CA ALA A 346 4.95 15.51 -14.55
C ALA A 346 4.57 14.03 -14.30
N LEU A 347 4.35 13.63 -13.06
CA LEU A 347 3.86 12.29 -12.70
C LEU A 347 2.44 12.03 -13.26
N ILE A 348 1.56 13.04 -13.25
CA ILE A 348 0.23 12.94 -13.86
C ILE A 348 0.34 12.84 -15.39
N GLU A 349 1.06 13.79 -16.01
CA GLU A 349 1.08 13.95 -17.46
C GLU A 349 1.84 12.84 -18.20
N ASN A 350 2.97 12.39 -17.61
CA ASN A 350 3.89 11.51 -18.31
C ASN A 350 3.89 10.06 -17.79
N GLU A 351 3.44 9.85 -16.53
CA GLU A 351 3.51 8.55 -15.88
C GLU A 351 2.12 7.99 -15.53
N SER A 352 1.05 8.72 -15.86
CA SER A 352 -0.35 8.34 -15.57
C SER A 352 -0.58 8.05 -14.07
N GLN A 353 0.09 8.78 -13.19
CA GLN A 353 -0.06 8.65 -11.74
C GLN A 353 -1.16 9.57 -11.21
N PHE A 354 -1.82 9.16 -10.13
CA PHE A 354 -2.62 10.04 -9.30
C PHE A 354 -1.78 10.39 -8.07
N THR A 355 -1.25 11.62 -8.02
CA THR A 355 -0.23 12.03 -7.04
C THR A 355 -0.83 12.28 -5.65
N ASN A 356 0.02 12.29 -4.63
CA ASN A 356 -0.40 12.65 -3.27
C ASN A 356 -0.36 14.17 -3.05
N ASN A 357 -0.79 14.95 -4.06
CA ASN A 357 -0.91 16.40 -3.96
C ASN A 357 -2.29 16.86 -4.45
N GLN A 358 -3.17 17.17 -3.50
CA GLN A 358 -4.56 17.56 -3.77
C GLN A 358 -4.67 18.83 -4.64
N ALA A 359 -3.79 19.82 -4.46
CA ALA A 359 -3.84 21.06 -5.22
C ALA A 359 -3.54 20.80 -6.71
N VAL A 360 -2.52 19.99 -7.00
CA VAL A 360 -2.16 19.60 -8.36
C VAL A 360 -3.26 18.72 -8.98
N ASN A 361 -3.72 17.68 -8.28
CA ASN A 361 -4.80 16.83 -8.78
C ASN A 361 -6.08 17.63 -9.09
N ASN A 362 -6.47 18.55 -8.21
CA ASN A 362 -7.65 19.39 -8.43
C ASN A 362 -7.50 20.31 -9.65
N LYS A 363 -6.29 20.76 -9.99
CA LYS A 363 -6.02 21.52 -11.20
C LYS A 363 -6.32 20.69 -12.46
N TYR A 364 -5.81 19.44 -12.52
CA TYR A 364 -6.09 18.55 -13.65
C TYR A 364 -7.54 18.06 -13.66
N ALA A 365 -8.12 17.79 -12.50
CA ALA A 365 -9.54 17.41 -12.39
C ALA A 365 -10.50 18.48 -12.93
N ALA A 366 -10.14 19.76 -12.80
CA ALA A 366 -10.93 20.88 -13.28
C ALA A 366 -10.61 21.29 -14.74
N ASP A 367 -9.58 20.73 -15.35
CA ASP A 367 -9.17 21.06 -16.71
C ASP A 367 -10.05 20.32 -17.73
N PRO A 368 -10.87 21.02 -18.53
CA PRO A 368 -11.75 20.41 -19.53
C PRO A 368 -10.99 19.83 -20.73
N ASP A 369 -9.73 20.22 -20.92
CA ASP A 369 -8.88 19.75 -22.03
C ASP A 369 -8.00 18.58 -21.62
N TYR A 370 -7.95 18.22 -20.32
CA TYR A 370 -7.23 17.06 -19.81
C TYR A 370 -8.08 15.78 -19.91
N GLY A 371 -7.47 14.74 -20.45
CA GLY A 371 -8.14 13.42 -20.54
C GLY A 371 -7.16 12.31 -20.88
N ASN A 372 -7.43 11.14 -20.33
CA ASN A 372 -6.65 9.93 -20.55
C ASN A 372 -7.07 9.24 -21.85
N ALA A 373 -6.15 9.19 -22.82
CA ALA A 373 -6.42 8.58 -24.13
C ALA A 373 -6.75 7.08 -24.03
N PHE A 374 -6.19 6.35 -23.06
CA PHE A 374 -6.53 4.96 -22.80
C PHE A 374 -8.01 4.79 -22.40
N LEU A 375 -8.56 5.76 -21.71
CA LEU A 375 -9.96 5.82 -21.28
C LEU A 375 -10.88 6.55 -22.27
N GLY A 376 -10.47 6.63 -23.56
CA GLY A 376 -11.27 7.30 -24.58
C GLY A 376 -11.40 8.80 -24.39
N GLY A 377 -10.45 9.43 -23.70
CA GLY A 377 -10.42 10.86 -23.40
C GLY A 377 -11.15 11.25 -22.11
N GLN A 378 -11.58 10.31 -21.28
CA GLN A 378 -12.15 10.62 -19.97
C GLN A 378 -11.09 11.26 -19.07
N ASN A 379 -11.46 12.29 -18.30
CA ASN A 379 -10.63 12.85 -17.24
C ASN A 379 -10.67 11.92 -16.02
N ASP A 380 -9.70 11.02 -15.90
CA ASP A 380 -9.58 10.05 -14.81
C ASP A 380 -9.19 10.73 -13.48
N THR A 381 -8.37 11.80 -13.54
CA THR A 381 -7.99 12.56 -12.35
C THR A 381 -9.21 13.15 -11.65
N ALA A 382 -10.23 13.59 -12.41
CA ALA A 382 -11.49 14.07 -11.82
C ALA A 382 -12.22 12.97 -11.04
N VAL A 383 -12.27 11.75 -11.57
CA VAL A 383 -12.90 10.60 -10.90
C VAL A 383 -12.10 10.21 -9.65
N PHE A 384 -10.79 10.05 -9.77
CA PHE A 384 -9.95 9.67 -8.64
C PHE A 384 -9.93 10.73 -7.53
N ALA A 385 -10.01 12.02 -7.87
CA ALA A 385 -10.08 13.11 -6.88
C ALA A 385 -11.36 13.04 -6.02
N GLU A 386 -12.49 12.62 -6.61
CA GLU A 386 -13.72 12.39 -5.85
C GLU A 386 -13.63 11.13 -4.98
N LEU A 387 -13.11 10.02 -5.52
CA LEU A 387 -12.95 8.76 -4.80
C LEU A 387 -12.02 8.89 -3.59
N ALA A 388 -10.91 9.62 -3.73
CA ALA A 388 -9.92 9.81 -2.68
C ALA A 388 -10.49 10.44 -1.40
N LYS A 389 -11.59 11.22 -1.50
CA LYS A 389 -12.26 11.85 -0.35
C LYS A 389 -12.94 10.83 0.57
N ASN A 390 -13.24 9.65 0.07
CA ASN A 390 -14.03 8.63 0.75
C ASN A 390 -13.20 7.42 1.21
N ILE A 391 -11.89 7.43 0.99
CA ILE A 391 -11.00 6.36 1.44
C ILE A 391 -10.91 6.37 2.97
N ARG A 392 -10.94 5.15 3.54
CA ARG A 392 -10.79 4.89 4.97
C ARG A 392 -9.64 3.93 5.22
N PHE A 393 -8.94 4.11 6.33
CA PHE A 393 -7.78 3.31 6.73
C PHE A 393 -7.86 2.82 8.19
N GLU A 394 -9.00 3.06 8.87
CA GLU A 394 -9.11 2.92 10.33
C GLU A 394 -9.01 1.48 10.84
N ASN A 395 -9.42 0.49 10.05
CA ASN A 395 -9.46 -0.92 10.45
C ASN A 395 -8.30 -1.75 9.91
N GLN A 396 -7.29 -1.10 9.32
CA GLN A 396 -6.10 -1.78 8.83
C GLN A 396 -5.16 -2.12 9.98
N THR A 397 -4.51 -3.29 9.93
CA THR A 397 -3.61 -3.80 10.95
C THR A 397 -2.35 -4.41 10.36
N ILE A 398 -1.36 -4.70 11.21
CA ILE A 398 -0.13 -5.40 10.82
C ILE A 398 -0.36 -6.84 10.33
N TYR A 399 -1.56 -7.37 10.48
CA TYR A 399 -1.91 -8.74 10.10
C TYR A 399 -2.53 -8.84 8.71
N ASP A 400 -2.98 -7.71 8.15
CA ASP A 400 -3.89 -7.67 7.01
C ASP A 400 -3.31 -8.31 5.75
N GLN A 401 -2.04 -8.10 5.44
CA GLN A 401 -1.42 -8.68 4.25
C GLN A 401 -1.61 -10.20 4.20
N LEU A 402 -1.04 -10.91 5.17
CA LEU A 402 -1.07 -12.37 5.17
C LEU A 402 -2.48 -12.94 5.38
N LEU A 403 -3.34 -12.24 6.17
CA LEU A 403 -4.70 -12.70 6.38
C LEU A 403 -5.55 -12.52 5.11
N ASN A 404 -5.43 -11.40 4.41
CA ASN A 404 -6.13 -11.18 3.14
C ASN A 404 -5.66 -12.15 2.04
N GLU A 405 -4.35 -12.35 1.89
CA GLU A 405 -3.78 -13.26 0.90
C GLU A 405 -4.22 -14.71 1.17
N GLY A 406 -4.00 -15.19 2.40
CA GLY A 406 -4.36 -16.55 2.78
C GLY A 406 -5.87 -16.79 2.71
N PHE A 407 -6.69 -15.82 3.13
CA PHE A 407 -8.13 -15.96 3.07
C PHE A 407 -8.65 -16.09 1.64
N GLN A 408 -8.21 -15.25 0.72
CA GLN A 408 -8.59 -15.32 -0.69
C GLN A 408 -8.14 -16.66 -1.31
N GLN A 409 -6.93 -17.13 -1.00
CA GLN A 409 -6.42 -18.40 -1.51
C GLN A 409 -7.30 -19.58 -1.10
N TYR A 410 -7.59 -19.76 0.19
CA TYR A 410 -8.37 -20.88 0.68
C TYR A 410 -9.86 -20.77 0.28
N TRP A 411 -10.40 -19.56 0.19
CA TRP A 411 -11.78 -19.37 -0.29
C TRP A 411 -11.92 -19.70 -1.77
N ARG A 412 -10.91 -19.40 -2.59
CA ARG A 412 -10.86 -19.81 -4.00
C ARG A 412 -10.94 -21.32 -4.15
N GLU A 413 -10.20 -22.10 -3.36
CA GLU A 413 -10.27 -23.57 -3.39
C GLU A 413 -11.70 -24.09 -3.20
N TYR A 414 -12.49 -23.44 -2.34
CA TYR A 414 -13.91 -23.75 -2.20
C TYR A 414 -14.74 -23.28 -3.40
N CYS A 415 -14.52 -22.10 -3.91
CA CYS A 415 -15.20 -21.60 -5.11
C CYS A 415 -15.00 -22.54 -6.30
N ASP A 416 -13.78 -23.03 -6.48
CA ASP A 416 -13.41 -23.97 -7.55
C ASP A 416 -13.91 -25.41 -7.33
N GLY A 417 -14.52 -25.68 -6.17
CA GLY A 417 -15.03 -27.01 -5.81
C GLY A 417 -13.94 -28.04 -5.49
N VAL A 418 -12.70 -27.59 -5.16
CA VAL A 418 -11.57 -28.44 -4.77
C VAL A 418 -11.78 -28.97 -3.36
N VAL A 419 -12.31 -28.14 -2.46
CA VAL A 419 -12.60 -28.46 -1.05
C VAL A 419 -14.02 -28.03 -0.68
N THR A 420 -14.51 -28.50 0.46
CA THR A 420 -15.76 -27.99 1.05
C THR A 420 -15.52 -26.65 1.75
N GLU A 421 -16.59 -25.90 2.03
CA GLU A 421 -16.54 -24.65 2.81
C GLU A 421 -15.87 -24.87 4.18
N GLU A 422 -16.24 -25.95 4.88
CA GLU A 422 -15.67 -26.29 6.19
C GLU A 422 -14.17 -26.57 6.10
N GLU A 423 -13.73 -27.26 5.06
CA GLU A 423 -12.31 -27.55 4.81
C GLU A 423 -11.53 -26.27 4.47
N ALA A 424 -12.09 -25.39 3.61
CA ALA A 424 -11.48 -24.11 3.27
C ALA A 424 -11.24 -23.25 4.53
N MET A 425 -12.26 -23.12 5.38
CA MET A 425 -12.16 -22.37 6.63
C MET A 425 -11.20 -23.02 7.62
N SER A 426 -11.20 -24.32 7.74
CA SER A 426 -10.25 -25.06 8.58
C SER A 426 -8.81 -24.86 8.13
N ASN A 427 -8.56 -24.90 6.83
CA ASN A 427 -7.24 -24.68 6.24
C ASN A 427 -6.77 -23.23 6.48
N PHE A 428 -7.67 -22.25 6.32
CA PHE A 428 -7.37 -20.86 6.64
C PHE A 428 -7.02 -20.67 8.12
N TYR A 429 -7.78 -21.22 9.06
CA TYR A 429 -7.47 -21.12 10.50
C TYR A 429 -6.13 -21.76 10.84
N LYS A 430 -5.80 -22.88 10.22
CA LYS A 430 -4.49 -23.54 10.37
C LYS A 430 -3.37 -22.63 9.86
N TYR A 431 -3.53 -22.04 8.69
CA TYR A 431 -2.58 -21.06 8.12
C TYR A 431 -2.38 -19.86 9.07
N VAL A 432 -3.47 -19.28 9.61
CA VAL A 432 -3.38 -18.18 10.59
C VAL A 432 -2.55 -18.56 11.79
N ASN A 433 -2.80 -19.74 12.38
CA ASN A 433 -2.07 -20.24 13.55
C ASN A 433 -0.59 -20.55 13.24
N GLU A 434 -0.27 -20.95 12.02
CA GLU A 434 1.11 -21.17 11.58
C GLU A 434 1.87 -19.84 11.42
N LYS A 435 1.21 -18.82 10.86
CA LYS A 435 1.82 -17.49 10.67
C LYS A 435 1.84 -16.66 11.96
N TYR A 436 0.79 -16.75 12.74
CA TYR A 436 0.59 -15.96 13.96
C TYR A 436 0.11 -16.84 15.12
N PRO A 437 1.03 -17.57 15.81
CA PRO A 437 0.67 -18.52 16.87
C PRO A 437 -0.06 -17.92 18.09
N THR A 438 -0.09 -16.59 18.20
CA THR A 438 -0.77 -15.88 19.28
C THR A 438 -2.22 -15.50 18.96
N ILE A 439 -2.64 -15.66 17.71
CA ILE A 439 -4.02 -15.39 17.30
C ILE A 439 -4.89 -16.59 17.67
N VAL A 440 -6.03 -16.29 18.29
CA VAL A 440 -7.05 -17.29 18.63
C VAL A 440 -8.02 -17.40 17.47
N THR A 441 -8.09 -18.58 16.87
CA THR A 441 -9.05 -18.92 15.80
C THR A 441 -10.28 -19.63 16.37
N PRO A 442 -11.45 -19.56 15.69
CA PRO A 442 -12.69 -20.25 16.10
C PRO A 442 -12.56 -21.76 16.27
#